data_5f9f3e82f0ab63f02d19985b77430e4a
#
_entry.id   5f9f3e82f0ab63f02d19985b77430e4a
#
_cell.length_a   1.000
_cell.length_b   1.000
_cell.length_c   1.000
_cell.angle_alpha   90.00
_cell.angle_beta   90.00
_cell.angle_gamma   90.00
#
_symmetry.space_group_name_H-M   'P 1'
#
loop_
_entity.id
_entity.type
_entity.pdbx_description
1 polymer ?
#
loop_
_entity_poly.entity_id
_entity_poly.type
_entity_poly.pdbx_seq_one_letter_code
_entity_poly.pdbx_strand_id
1 'polypeptide(L)'
;MLTRRNFIEQAIITPIQAVAAAKVFSLFPINYKPKVIIIGAGLSGLAAGYLLSQKGIDLTVLEARSRLGGRVYSQTIDENENLAVELGAEWIGASHQRVISLCQELGLELHNNQFNTHLLYQGKYFRQNEWDFSDACNNKLDNLLQAYSNLSEANKMKLDKIDLWRYLVDNGIKDKDLDFIELIKSTDFGESIRFASAFLALDEYVESQETYHMDYKIKGGNSKLAKTLAEKIGRDKILLNRQVVAIEQTGRSVTITCANGDKLAADKVICTLPTTVMKDIRWNPVLPADKLEAIDALQYSRINKYATLYNRRFWQDESFDLITDGPAHYFYHATKNQVSTKGALVSYTIGDKADIFARQSNAGRNALVESALKPIFGDTEQYALKQINHYWGNDEFARGSYAFYGKNQWFNIRPILQRKFKHVHFAGEHIADWQGYMEGAIETGEAAVAAILG
;
A
#
# COMPACT_ATOMS: atom_id res chain seq x y z
N MET A 1 3.04 8.45 27.20
CA MET A 1 3.34 7.95 25.85
C MET A 1 2.08 8.11 25.02
N LEU A 2 2.05 9.07 24.08
CA LEU A 2 0.91 9.27 23.17
C LEU A 2 1.29 8.61 21.85
N THR A 3 0.74 7.44 21.59
CA THR A 3 0.81 6.75 20.31
C THR A 3 -0.12 7.44 19.30
N ARG A 4 0.03 7.18 17.99
CA ARG A 4 -0.89 7.63 16.91
C ARG A 4 -2.37 7.50 17.29
N ARG A 5 -2.71 6.54 18.14
CA ARG A 5 -4.08 6.25 18.61
C ARG A 5 -4.66 7.34 19.52
N ASN A 6 -3.82 8.04 20.30
CA ASN A 6 -4.29 9.01 21.32
C ASN A 6 -4.53 10.42 20.74
N PHE A 7 -4.07 10.73 19.54
CA PHE A 7 -4.28 12.02 18.90
C PHE A 7 -5.74 12.24 18.42
N ILE A 8 -6.43 11.15 18.08
CA ILE A 8 -7.84 11.22 17.62
C ILE A 8 -8.80 11.51 18.78
N GLU A 9 -8.45 11.14 20.01
CA GLU A 9 -9.34 11.33 21.17
C GLU A 9 -9.27 12.73 21.82
N GLN A 10 -8.22 13.51 21.58
CA GLN A 10 -8.07 14.83 22.22
C GLN A 10 -8.54 16.03 21.40
N ALA A 11 -8.98 15.85 20.17
CA ALA A 11 -9.46 16.94 19.31
C ALA A 11 -10.96 17.28 19.48
N ILE A 12 -11.66 16.68 20.42
CA ILE A 12 -13.07 16.98 20.71
C ILE A 12 -13.19 17.23 22.21
N ILE A 13 -13.46 18.45 22.60
CA ILE A 13 -14.34 18.97 23.64
C ILE A 13 -13.81 20.30 24.19
N THR A 14 -14.38 21.41 23.72
CA THR A 14 -14.69 22.56 24.56
C THR A 14 -16.17 22.85 24.45
N PRO A 15 -16.94 22.90 25.55
CA PRO A 15 -18.36 23.20 25.48
C PRO A 15 -18.58 24.71 25.40
N ILE A 16 -19.23 25.18 24.32
CA ILE A 16 -19.85 26.52 24.31
C ILE A 16 -21.34 26.30 24.56
N GLN A 17 -21.77 26.94 25.64
CA GLN A 17 -23.17 27.07 26.02
C GLN A 17 -23.97 27.70 24.87
N ALA A 18 -25.02 27.03 24.45
CA ALA A 18 -26.09 27.65 23.66
C ALA A 18 -27.42 27.43 24.38
N VAL A 19 -27.98 28.55 24.78
CA VAL A 19 -29.25 28.75 25.44
C VAL A 19 -30.39 28.40 24.51
N ALA A 20 -31.43 27.79 25.09
CA ALA A 20 -32.69 27.37 24.55
C ALA A 20 -33.35 28.32 23.56
N ALA A 21 -33.84 27.81 22.45
CA ALA A 21 -35.14 28.13 21.84
C ALA A 21 -35.45 27.15 20.71
N ALA A 22 -36.52 26.43 20.87
CA ALA A 22 -37.32 25.69 19.89
C ALA A 22 -37.57 24.22 20.26
N LYS A 23 -38.36 23.98 21.27
CA LYS A 23 -39.29 22.83 21.27
C LYS A 23 -40.36 23.14 20.20
N VAL A 24 -40.32 22.45 19.09
CA VAL A 24 -41.47 21.94 18.32
C VAL A 24 -40.92 21.12 17.15
N PHE A 25 -41.50 19.93 16.95
CA PHE A 25 -41.21 18.88 15.92
C PHE A 25 -40.10 17.88 16.23
N SER A 26 -40.29 17.11 17.30
CA SER A 26 -39.81 15.72 17.32
C SER A 26 -40.96 14.80 16.96
N LEU A 27 -41.32 14.75 15.72
CA LEU A 27 -42.11 13.66 15.16
C LEU A 27 -41.16 12.73 14.41
N PHE A 28 -40.88 11.58 15.04
CA PHE A 28 -40.16 10.42 14.53
C PHE A 28 -38.81 10.71 13.86
N PRO A 29 -37.69 10.19 14.32
CA PRO A 29 -36.49 10.13 13.51
C PRO A 29 -36.83 9.26 12.30
N ILE A 30 -37.05 9.87 11.15
CA ILE A 30 -36.94 9.18 9.88
C ILE A 30 -35.52 8.64 9.91
N ASN A 31 -35.38 7.32 10.06
CA ASN A 31 -34.13 6.61 10.09
C ASN A 31 -33.58 6.64 8.64
N TYR A 32 -33.18 7.86 8.20
CA TYR A 32 -32.73 8.10 6.85
C TYR A 32 -31.40 7.36 6.66
N LYS A 33 -31.43 6.30 5.89
CA LYS A 33 -30.24 5.57 5.46
C LYS A 33 -29.79 6.12 4.11
N PRO A 34 -28.60 6.73 4.03
CA PRO A 34 -28.12 7.28 2.77
C PRO A 34 -27.85 6.17 1.77
N LYS A 35 -28.10 6.44 0.49
CA LYS A 35 -27.57 5.63 -0.60
C LYS A 35 -26.13 6.02 -0.86
N VAL A 36 -25.21 5.05 -0.86
CA VAL A 36 -23.77 5.27 -0.97
C VAL A 36 -23.23 4.63 -2.25
N ILE A 37 -22.47 5.40 -3.05
CA ILE A 37 -21.65 4.85 -4.12
C ILE A 37 -20.19 4.84 -3.66
N ILE A 38 -19.53 3.71 -3.85
CA ILE A 38 -18.09 3.53 -3.61
C ILE A 38 -17.38 3.45 -4.97
N ILE A 39 -16.37 4.28 -5.18
CA ILE A 39 -15.57 4.27 -6.40
C ILE A 39 -14.25 3.56 -6.12
N GLY A 40 -14.09 2.38 -6.73
CA GLY A 40 -12.97 1.47 -6.57
C GLY A 40 -13.29 0.24 -5.72
N ALA A 41 -13.01 -0.96 -6.25
CA ALA A 41 -13.07 -2.24 -5.52
C ALA A 41 -11.69 -2.73 -5.09
N GLY A 42 -10.79 -1.81 -4.68
CA GLY A 42 -9.61 -2.09 -3.89
C GLY A 42 -9.98 -2.38 -2.43
N LEU A 43 -9.01 -2.73 -1.58
CA LEU A 43 -9.31 -3.08 -0.18
C LEU A 43 -10.04 -1.97 0.58
N SER A 44 -9.69 -0.71 0.34
CA SER A 44 -10.37 0.42 0.97
C SER A 44 -11.86 0.47 0.63
N GLY A 45 -12.20 0.35 -0.65
CA GLY A 45 -13.61 0.35 -1.08
C GLY A 45 -14.36 -0.90 -0.65
N LEU A 46 -13.71 -2.06 -0.68
CA LEU A 46 -14.33 -3.32 -0.25
C LEU A 46 -14.54 -3.36 1.28
N ALA A 47 -13.61 -2.84 2.08
CA ALA A 47 -13.79 -2.73 3.53
C ALA A 47 -14.94 -1.76 3.87
N ALA A 48 -14.99 -0.60 3.20
CA ALA A 48 -16.12 0.33 3.33
C ALA A 48 -17.44 -0.32 2.94
N GLY A 49 -17.50 -1.02 1.81
CA GLY A 49 -18.68 -1.73 1.33
C GLY A 49 -19.14 -2.82 2.28
N TYR A 50 -18.21 -3.58 2.84
CA TYR A 50 -18.50 -4.62 3.82
C TYR A 50 -19.12 -4.02 5.09
N LEU A 51 -18.53 -2.99 5.65
CA LEU A 51 -19.06 -2.31 6.83
C LEU A 51 -20.45 -1.68 6.58
N LEU A 52 -20.66 -1.05 5.42
CA LEU A 52 -21.97 -0.51 5.02
C LEU A 52 -23.02 -1.63 4.87
N SER A 53 -22.63 -2.76 4.28
CA SER A 53 -23.55 -3.89 4.10
C SER A 53 -24.01 -4.49 5.43
N GLN A 54 -23.09 -4.62 6.41
CA GLN A 54 -23.43 -5.06 7.76
C GLN A 54 -24.42 -4.12 8.47
N LYS A 55 -24.40 -2.82 8.15
CA LYS A 55 -25.31 -1.82 8.68
C LYS A 55 -26.61 -1.70 7.87
N GLY A 56 -26.79 -2.52 6.84
CA GLY A 56 -27.98 -2.53 5.97
C GLY A 56 -28.16 -1.22 5.21
N ILE A 57 -27.07 -0.59 4.77
CA ILE A 57 -27.04 0.61 3.94
C ILE A 57 -27.13 0.22 2.46
N ASP A 58 -27.94 0.93 1.68
CA ASP A 58 -27.96 0.77 0.22
C ASP A 58 -26.64 1.26 -0.38
N LEU A 59 -25.92 0.37 -1.06
CA LEU A 59 -24.61 0.66 -1.63
C LEU A 59 -24.42 0.06 -3.01
N THR A 60 -23.57 0.72 -3.81
CA THR A 60 -23.06 0.20 -5.08
C THR A 60 -21.55 0.48 -5.14
N VAL A 61 -20.75 -0.53 -5.51
CA VAL A 61 -19.32 -0.38 -5.75
C VAL A 61 -19.06 -0.35 -7.24
N LEU A 62 -18.33 0.66 -7.73
CA LEU A 62 -17.94 0.81 -9.14
C LEU A 62 -16.45 0.52 -9.28
N GLU A 63 -16.09 -0.45 -10.10
CA GLU A 63 -14.69 -0.85 -10.35
C GLU A 63 -14.39 -0.72 -11.85
N ALA A 64 -13.30 -0.03 -12.15
CA ALA A 64 -12.88 0.19 -13.54
C ALA A 64 -12.39 -1.09 -14.24
N ARG A 65 -11.74 -1.99 -13.49
CA ARG A 65 -11.18 -3.24 -13.99
C ARG A 65 -12.25 -4.32 -14.10
N SER A 66 -11.88 -5.40 -14.79
CA SER A 66 -12.62 -6.69 -14.79
C SER A 66 -12.33 -7.56 -13.55
N ARG A 67 -11.48 -7.10 -12.62
CA ARG A 67 -11.07 -7.81 -11.40
C ARG A 67 -11.19 -6.94 -10.15
N LEU A 68 -11.29 -7.60 -9.01
CA LEU A 68 -11.28 -7.02 -7.68
C LEU A 68 -9.85 -6.82 -7.13
N GLY A 69 -9.74 -6.11 -6.02
CA GLY A 69 -8.53 -6.01 -5.20
C GLY A 69 -7.62 -4.81 -5.52
N GLY A 70 -7.81 -4.16 -6.68
CA GLY A 70 -6.97 -3.02 -7.05
C GLY A 70 -5.48 -3.39 -7.09
N ARG A 71 -4.68 -2.80 -6.19
CA ARG A 71 -3.22 -3.07 -6.04
C ARG A 71 -2.90 -4.33 -5.21
N VAL A 72 -3.88 -5.03 -4.67
CA VAL A 72 -3.75 -6.41 -4.18
C VAL A 72 -4.05 -7.33 -5.34
N TYR A 73 -3.03 -8.06 -5.81
CA TYR A 73 -3.14 -8.86 -7.02
C TYR A 73 -2.31 -10.14 -6.93
N SER A 74 -2.99 -11.25 -6.65
CA SER A 74 -2.41 -12.59 -6.72
C SER A 74 -2.72 -13.21 -8.08
N GLN A 75 -1.73 -13.84 -8.70
CA GLN A 75 -1.88 -14.54 -9.98
C GLN A 75 -1.36 -15.97 -9.90
N THR A 76 -2.09 -16.92 -10.47
CA THR A 76 -1.63 -18.30 -10.62
C THR A 76 -0.51 -18.36 -11.65
N ILE A 77 0.66 -18.86 -11.24
CA ILE A 77 1.82 -19.04 -12.11
C ILE A 77 1.91 -20.47 -12.65
N ASP A 78 1.39 -21.45 -11.91
CA ASP A 78 1.24 -22.86 -12.36
C ASP A 78 -0.18 -23.34 -12.06
N GLU A 79 -0.96 -23.55 -13.11
CA GLU A 79 -2.36 -24.02 -12.99
C GLU A 79 -2.44 -25.47 -12.53
N ASN A 80 -1.48 -26.32 -12.91
CA ASN A 80 -1.50 -27.74 -12.59
C ASN A 80 -1.28 -28.01 -11.09
N GLU A 81 -0.41 -27.21 -10.46
CA GLU A 81 -0.08 -27.32 -9.04
C GLU A 81 -0.71 -26.20 -8.22
N ASN A 82 -1.51 -25.34 -8.84
CA ASN A 82 -2.19 -24.21 -8.23
C ASN A 82 -1.23 -23.27 -7.46
N LEU A 83 -0.02 -23.08 -8.01
CA LEU A 83 0.95 -22.16 -7.42
C LEU A 83 0.61 -20.70 -7.75
N ALA A 84 0.57 -19.86 -6.73
CA ALA A 84 0.25 -18.45 -6.86
C ALA A 84 1.39 -17.55 -6.40
N VAL A 85 1.54 -16.42 -7.08
CA VAL A 85 2.48 -15.33 -6.74
C VAL A 85 1.73 -14.02 -6.57
N GLU A 86 2.26 -13.14 -5.72
CA GLU A 86 1.73 -11.79 -5.57
C GLU A 86 2.42 -10.84 -6.55
N LEU A 87 1.66 -10.30 -7.47
CA LEU A 87 2.10 -9.21 -8.33
C LEU A 87 1.81 -7.82 -7.74
N GLY A 88 0.99 -7.79 -6.69
CA GLY A 88 0.67 -6.60 -5.89
C GLY A 88 1.21 -6.69 -4.46
N ALA A 89 0.42 -6.21 -3.49
CA ALA A 89 0.76 -6.25 -2.07
C ALA A 89 1.05 -7.67 -1.59
N GLU A 90 2.17 -7.84 -0.92
CA GLU A 90 2.70 -9.15 -0.51
C GLU A 90 2.59 -9.36 0.99
N TRP A 91 3.08 -8.43 1.80
CA TRP A 91 3.34 -8.63 3.21
C TRP A 91 2.25 -8.05 4.11
N ILE A 92 1.97 -8.78 5.20
CA ILE A 92 1.12 -8.35 6.31
C ILE A 92 2.00 -8.35 7.56
N GLY A 93 2.18 -7.21 8.20
CA GLY A 93 2.94 -7.08 9.42
C GLY A 93 2.18 -7.56 10.65
N ALA A 94 2.89 -7.99 11.70
CA ALA A 94 2.29 -8.30 13.00
C ALA A 94 1.57 -7.09 13.63
N SER A 95 1.98 -5.87 13.27
CA SER A 95 1.35 -4.61 13.66
C SER A 95 0.06 -4.29 12.89
N HIS A 96 -0.21 -4.96 11.76
CA HIS A 96 -1.40 -4.74 10.93
C HIS A 96 -2.65 -5.40 11.54
N GLN A 97 -3.08 -4.88 12.69
CA GLN A 97 -4.10 -5.50 13.52
C GLN A 97 -5.47 -5.56 12.86
N ARG A 98 -5.79 -4.58 12.00
CA ARG A 98 -7.09 -4.57 11.30
C ARG A 98 -7.14 -5.61 10.19
N VAL A 99 -6.07 -5.77 9.39
CA VAL A 99 -5.96 -6.85 8.39
C VAL A 99 -6.05 -8.21 9.08
N ILE A 100 -5.28 -8.41 10.16
CA ILE A 100 -5.23 -9.69 10.91
C ILE A 100 -6.63 -10.03 11.46
N SER A 101 -7.27 -9.09 12.15
CA SER A 101 -8.61 -9.31 12.72
C SER A 101 -9.65 -9.56 11.63
N LEU A 102 -9.57 -8.85 10.50
CA LEU A 102 -10.46 -9.06 9.37
C LEU A 102 -10.27 -10.43 8.71
N CYS A 103 -9.02 -10.90 8.59
CA CYS A 103 -8.74 -12.26 8.13
C CYS A 103 -9.36 -13.30 9.07
N GLN A 104 -9.23 -13.13 10.39
CA GLN A 104 -9.84 -14.02 11.38
C GLN A 104 -11.37 -14.01 11.28
N GLU A 105 -11.99 -12.82 11.19
CA GLU A 105 -13.44 -12.64 11.04
C GLU A 105 -13.97 -13.35 9.78
N LEU A 106 -13.19 -13.33 8.71
CA LEU A 106 -13.55 -13.92 7.42
C LEU A 106 -13.10 -15.39 7.24
N GLY A 107 -12.43 -15.97 8.25
CA GLY A 107 -11.94 -17.35 8.20
C GLY A 107 -10.77 -17.55 7.23
N LEU A 108 -9.96 -16.51 7.01
CA LEU A 108 -8.77 -16.57 6.16
C LEU A 108 -7.53 -16.91 6.99
N GLU A 109 -6.82 -17.95 6.58
CA GLU A 109 -5.62 -18.42 7.25
C GLU A 109 -4.40 -17.60 6.82
N LEU A 110 -3.59 -17.16 7.79
CA LEU A 110 -2.31 -16.48 7.58
C LEU A 110 -1.16 -17.48 7.69
N HIS A 111 -0.19 -17.37 6.77
CA HIS A 111 1.06 -18.12 6.80
C HIS A 111 2.21 -17.22 7.21
N ASN A 112 3.22 -17.79 7.88
CA ASN A 112 4.50 -17.14 8.07
C ASN A 112 5.16 -16.85 6.71
N ASN A 113 5.54 -15.59 6.48
CA ASN A 113 6.20 -15.12 5.26
C ASN A 113 7.54 -14.42 5.55
N GLN A 114 8.16 -14.71 6.71
CA GLN A 114 9.49 -14.21 7.08
C GLN A 114 10.56 -14.82 6.19
N PHE A 115 11.62 -14.07 5.93
CA PHE A 115 12.74 -14.48 5.10
C PHE A 115 14.07 -14.38 5.85
N ASN A 116 15.05 -15.13 5.37
CA ASN A 116 16.43 -15.14 5.81
C ASN A 116 17.25 -14.35 4.78
N THR A 117 17.42 -13.05 5.00
CA THR A 117 17.93 -12.15 3.95
C THR A 117 19.42 -12.38 3.67
N HIS A 118 19.70 -12.77 2.45
CA HIS A 118 21.02 -12.88 1.86
C HIS A 118 21.39 -11.58 1.13
N LEU A 119 22.66 -11.34 0.90
CA LEU A 119 23.15 -10.16 0.20
C LEU A 119 24.16 -10.52 -0.89
N LEU A 120 23.94 -9.97 -2.10
CA LEU A 120 24.95 -9.95 -3.17
C LEU A 120 25.36 -8.49 -3.40
N TYR A 121 26.56 -8.12 -2.95
CA TYR A 121 27.04 -6.76 -3.02
C TYR A 121 28.44 -6.69 -3.60
N GLN A 122 28.64 -5.89 -4.64
CA GLN A 122 29.92 -5.75 -5.36
C GLN A 122 30.50 -7.11 -5.78
N GLY A 123 29.64 -8.01 -6.25
CA GLY A 123 29.99 -9.34 -6.72
C GLY A 123 30.32 -10.36 -5.62
N LYS A 124 30.20 -10.01 -4.34
CA LYS A 124 30.37 -10.91 -3.21
C LYS A 124 29.04 -11.32 -2.63
N TYR A 125 28.88 -12.63 -2.43
CA TYR A 125 27.70 -13.21 -1.80
C TYR A 125 27.91 -13.42 -0.31
N PHE A 126 26.90 -13.03 0.47
CA PHE A 126 26.84 -13.19 1.91
C PHE A 126 25.54 -13.86 2.29
N ARG A 127 25.58 -14.86 3.16
CA ARG A 127 24.40 -15.49 3.73
C ARG A 127 23.81 -14.62 4.83
N GLN A 128 22.62 -14.97 5.30
CA GLN A 128 22.08 -14.40 6.53
C GLN A 128 23.12 -14.46 7.66
N ASN A 129 23.23 -13.39 8.44
CA ASN A 129 24.19 -13.21 9.54
C ASN A 129 25.69 -13.11 9.13
N GLU A 130 26.00 -13.12 7.82
CA GLU A 130 27.37 -12.86 7.34
C GLU A 130 27.59 -11.39 6.92
N TRP A 131 26.54 -10.58 7.01
CA TRP A 131 26.56 -9.15 6.69
C TRP A 131 25.73 -8.35 7.68
N ASP A 132 26.15 -7.14 7.98
CA ASP A 132 25.45 -6.16 8.82
C ASP A 132 26.05 -4.77 8.56
N PHE A 133 25.44 -3.76 9.10
CA PHE A 133 26.04 -2.45 9.24
C PHE A 133 27.21 -2.52 10.24
N SER A 134 28.11 -1.52 10.19
CA SER A 134 29.15 -1.43 11.22
C SER A 134 28.52 -1.19 12.60
N ASP A 135 29.20 -1.64 13.68
CA ASP A 135 28.76 -1.37 15.06
C ASP A 135 28.56 0.12 15.32
N ALA A 136 29.40 0.97 14.72
CA ALA A 136 29.28 2.42 14.82
C ALA A 136 27.99 2.93 14.13
N CYS A 137 27.58 2.33 13.03
CA CYS A 137 26.35 2.64 12.33
C CYS A 137 25.14 2.16 13.13
N ASN A 138 25.12 0.91 13.58
CA ASN A 138 24.04 0.35 14.40
C ASN A 138 23.78 1.21 15.64
N ASN A 139 24.83 1.52 16.40
CA ASN A 139 24.71 2.39 17.59
C ASN A 139 24.17 3.79 17.25
N LYS A 140 24.53 4.35 16.10
CA LYS A 140 23.98 5.64 15.67
C LYS A 140 22.51 5.55 15.29
N LEU A 141 22.11 4.53 14.53
CA LEU A 141 20.71 4.32 14.15
C LEU A 141 19.83 4.16 15.38
N ASP A 142 20.24 3.35 16.36
CA ASP A 142 19.52 3.18 17.63
C ASP A 142 19.36 4.51 18.39
N ASN A 143 20.45 5.30 18.50
CA ASN A 143 20.39 6.61 19.12
C ASN A 143 19.46 7.59 18.39
N LEU A 144 19.44 7.56 17.04
CA LEU A 144 18.55 8.41 16.24
C LEU A 144 17.09 8.01 16.44
N LEU A 145 16.76 6.73 16.49
CA LEU A 145 15.41 6.24 16.72
C LEU A 145 14.95 6.55 18.15
N GLN A 146 15.82 6.36 19.14
CA GLN A 146 15.53 6.74 20.53
C GLN A 146 15.33 8.25 20.69
N ALA A 147 16.16 9.06 20.02
CA ALA A 147 15.99 10.51 20.02
C ALA A 147 14.68 10.95 19.38
N TYR A 148 14.32 10.31 18.25
CA TYR A 148 13.05 10.56 17.55
C TYR A 148 11.84 10.31 18.44
N SER A 149 11.82 9.23 19.21
CA SER A 149 10.72 8.87 20.12
C SER A 149 10.44 9.96 21.17
N ASN A 150 11.42 10.80 21.47
CA ASN A 150 11.33 11.89 22.45
C ASN A 150 11.10 13.28 21.80
N LEU A 151 10.92 13.36 20.47
CA LEU A 151 10.72 14.62 19.79
C LEU A 151 9.31 15.19 20.03
N SER A 152 9.28 16.53 20.20
CA SER A 152 8.01 17.26 20.11
C SER A 152 7.47 17.28 18.68
N GLU A 153 6.15 17.43 18.51
CA GLU A 153 5.50 17.56 17.20
C GLU A 153 6.15 18.63 16.32
N ALA A 154 6.49 19.80 16.90
CA ALA A 154 7.17 20.86 16.17
C ALA A 154 8.53 20.44 15.61
N ASN A 155 9.26 19.56 16.28
CA ASN A 155 10.53 19.02 15.81
C ASN A 155 10.32 17.89 14.79
N LYS A 156 9.31 17.07 14.95
CA LYS A 156 8.88 16.09 13.93
C LYS A 156 8.52 16.77 12.61
N MET A 157 7.78 17.91 12.67
CA MET A 157 7.49 18.71 11.48
C MET A 157 8.75 19.28 10.79
N LYS A 158 9.84 19.52 11.53
CA LYS A 158 11.12 19.92 10.92
C LYS A 158 11.78 18.78 10.16
N LEU A 159 11.66 17.55 10.67
CA LEU A 159 12.19 16.35 9.99
C LEU A 159 11.45 16.07 8.67
N ASP A 160 10.19 16.44 8.55
CA ASP A 160 9.46 16.32 7.29
C ASP A 160 10.04 17.19 6.16
N LYS A 161 10.86 18.22 6.50
CA LYS A 161 11.47 19.13 5.53
C LYS A 161 12.77 18.64 4.91
N ILE A 162 13.31 17.54 5.41
CA ILE A 162 14.54 16.92 4.89
C ILE A 162 14.26 15.48 4.47
N ASP A 163 15.03 14.97 3.50
CA ASP A 163 14.97 13.57 3.11
C ASP A 163 15.79 12.69 4.08
N LEU A 164 15.46 11.39 4.10
CA LEU A 164 16.12 10.44 4.98
C LEU A 164 17.62 10.36 4.70
N TRP A 165 18.04 10.33 3.42
CA TRP A 165 19.45 10.26 3.07
C TRP A 165 20.23 11.44 3.66
N ARG A 166 19.72 12.66 3.47
CA ARG A 166 20.35 13.87 4.01
C ARG A 166 20.41 13.85 5.53
N TYR A 167 19.32 13.42 6.18
CA TYR A 167 19.27 13.29 7.64
C TYR A 167 20.36 12.34 8.16
N LEU A 168 20.55 11.18 7.51
CA LEU A 168 21.56 10.20 7.88
C LEU A 168 22.98 10.78 7.71
N VAL A 169 23.26 11.46 6.59
CA VAL A 169 24.55 12.12 6.33
C VAL A 169 24.85 13.18 7.39
N ASP A 170 23.89 14.05 7.71
CA ASP A 170 24.04 15.12 8.71
C ASP A 170 24.30 14.56 10.11
N ASN A 171 23.86 13.33 10.39
CA ASN A 171 24.12 12.60 11.62
C ASN A 171 25.36 11.69 11.54
N GLY A 172 26.16 11.81 10.48
CA GLY A 172 27.47 11.18 10.34
C GLY A 172 27.43 9.70 9.96
N ILE A 173 26.34 9.23 9.35
CA ILE A 173 26.30 7.96 8.61
C ILE A 173 26.92 8.22 7.24
N LYS A 174 27.83 7.37 6.80
CA LYS A 174 28.63 7.58 5.59
C LYS A 174 29.15 6.28 4.99
N ASP A 175 29.83 6.41 3.87
CA ASP A 175 30.58 5.36 3.19
C ASP A 175 29.68 4.12 2.94
N LYS A 176 30.25 2.92 3.17
CA LYS A 176 29.55 1.65 2.94
C LYS A 176 28.23 1.50 3.70
N ASP A 177 28.16 2.01 4.94
CA ASP A 177 26.92 1.92 5.73
C ASP A 177 25.79 2.72 5.10
N LEU A 178 26.09 3.91 4.58
CA LEU A 178 25.09 4.72 3.88
C LEU A 178 24.61 4.06 2.58
N ASP A 179 25.52 3.44 1.81
CA ASP A 179 25.18 2.68 0.61
C ASP A 179 24.30 1.47 0.94
N PHE A 180 24.58 0.80 2.05
CA PHE A 180 23.76 -0.33 2.51
C PHE A 180 22.37 0.12 2.97
N ILE A 181 22.28 1.22 3.72
CA ILE A 181 21.00 1.78 4.13
C ILE A 181 20.19 2.19 2.88
N GLU A 182 20.80 2.87 1.92
CA GLU A 182 20.16 3.21 0.65
C GLU A 182 19.62 1.94 -0.04
N LEU A 183 20.45 0.90 -0.16
CA LEU A 183 20.08 -0.34 -0.85
C LEU A 183 18.90 -1.06 -0.17
N ILE A 184 18.95 -1.19 1.16
CA ILE A 184 17.96 -1.95 1.92
C ILE A 184 16.68 -1.14 2.13
N LYS A 185 16.83 0.11 2.62
CA LYS A 185 15.69 0.94 3.02
C LYS A 185 14.92 1.54 1.85
N SER A 186 15.54 1.66 0.68
CA SER A 186 14.82 2.02 -0.55
C SER A 186 13.76 0.98 -0.92
N THR A 187 13.94 -0.28 -0.53
CA THR A 187 12.96 -1.35 -0.74
C THR A 187 11.65 -1.07 0.01
N ASP A 188 11.72 -0.50 1.21
CA ASP A 188 10.57 -0.17 2.05
C ASP A 188 9.71 0.92 1.38
N PHE A 189 10.34 1.94 0.79
CA PHE A 189 9.65 3.04 0.11
C PHE A 189 9.35 2.80 -1.37
N GLY A 190 9.98 1.79 -1.98
CA GLY A 190 9.89 1.54 -3.42
C GLY A 190 10.54 2.63 -4.28
N GLU A 191 11.32 3.51 -3.66
CA GLU A 191 12.11 4.60 -4.23
C GLU A 191 13.35 4.85 -3.37
N SER A 192 14.32 5.59 -3.90
CA SER A 192 15.49 6.00 -3.11
C SER A 192 15.08 6.76 -1.84
N ILE A 193 15.80 6.52 -0.74
CA ILE A 193 15.62 7.26 0.52
C ILE A 193 15.91 8.77 0.38
N ARG A 194 16.43 9.21 -0.77
CA ARG A 194 16.62 10.63 -1.13
C ARG A 194 15.29 11.32 -1.45
N PHE A 195 14.22 10.55 -1.72
CA PHE A 195 12.89 11.07 -2.00
C PHE A 195 11.94 10.96 -0.81
N ALA A 196 12.19 10.04 0.12
CA ALA A 196 11.37 9.88 1.31
C ALA A 196 11.67 10.94 2.38
N SER A 197 10.63 11.48 3.03
CA SER A 197 10.78 12.36 4.19
C SER A 197 11.48 11.62 5.35
N ALA A 198 12.41 12.26 6.02
CA ALA A 198 13.06 11.70 7.21
C ALA A 198 12.05 11.47 8.34
N PHE A 199 11.04 12.34 8.47
CA PHE A 199 9.95 12.14 9.42
C PHE A 199 9.24 10.81 9.16
N LEU A 200 8.75 10.61 7.93
CA LEU A 200 8.01 9.41 7.55
C LEU A 200 8.79 8.12 7.87
N ALA A 201 10.06 8.10 7.46
CA ALA A 201 10.93 6.94 7.66
C ALA A 201 11.18 6.64 9.16
N LEU A 202 11.51 7.66 9.95
CA LEU A 202 11.77 7.47 11.38
C LEU A 202 10.52 7.10 12.15
N ASP A 203 9.36 7.65 11.80
CA ASP A 203 8.08 7.33 12.42
C ASP A 203 7.72 5.86 12.20
N GLU A 204 7.88 5.38 10.96
CA GLU A 204 7.68 3.98 10.60
C GLU A 204 8.65 3.06 11.33
N TYR A 205 9.95 3.41 11.39
CA TYR A 205 10.96 2.56 12.05
C TYR A 205 10.82 2.51 13.56
N VAL A 206 10.39 3.57 14.23
CA VAL A 206 10.13 3.55 15.67
C VAL A 206 8.92 2.72 16.02
N GLU A 207 7.84 2.82 15.26
CA GLU A 207 6.67 1.97 15.45
C GLU A 207 6.98 0.49 15.18
N SER A 208 7.99 0.23 14.36
CA SER A 208 8.40 -1.10 13.94
C SER A 208 9.36 -1.80 14.90
N GLN A 209 10.05 -1.11 15.79
CA GLN A 209 11.11 -1.71 16.63
C GLN A 209 10.64 -2.87 17.51
N GLU A 210 9.38 -2.91 17.97
CA GLU A 210 8.89 -3.96 18.86
C GLU A 210 8.03 -5.02 18.13
N THR A 211 7.45 -4.70 16.96
CA THR A 211 6.43 -5.54 16.31
C THR A 211 6.50 -5.56 14.80
N TYR A 212 7.51 -4.93 14.19
CA TYR A 212 7.61 -4.81 12.75
C TYR A 212 8.28 -6.02 12.11
N HIS A 213 7.56 -7.07 12.11
CA HIS A 213 7.89 -8.17 11.23
C HIS A 213 6.82 -8.24 10.16
N MET A 214 7.21 -8.13 8.89
CA MET A 214 6.33 -8.39 7.74
C MET A 214 6.13 -9.90 7.61
N ASP A 215 5.47 -10.48 8.63
CA ASP A 215 5.52 -11.87 8.98
C ASP A 215 4.57 -12.74 8.21
N TYR A 216 3.51 -12.16 7.63
CA TYR A 216 2.37 -12.94 7.20
C TYR A 216 1.98 -12.69 5.75
N LYS A 217 1.31 -13.69 5.20
CA LYS A 217 0.64 -13.71 3.90
C LYS A 217 -0.60 -14.58 4.00
N ILE A 218 -1.65 -14.26 3.25
CA ILE A 218 -2.87 -15.06 3.23
C ILE A 218 -2.63 -16.34 2.43
N LYS A 219 -2.97 -17.48 3.01
CA LYS A 219 -2.89 -18.81 2.36
C LYS A 219 -3.65 -18.83 1.05
N GLY A 220 -2.94 -19.10 -0.03
CA GLY A 220 -3.47 -19.13 -1.40
C GLY A 220 -3.66 -17.74 -2.02
N GLY A 221 -2.99 -16.71 -1.46
CA GLY A 221 -2.84 -15.38 -2.04
C GLY A 221 -3.71 -14.30 -1.40
N ASN A 222 -3.16 -13.10 -1.33
CA ASN A 222 -3.79 -11.94 -0.66
C ASN A 222 -5.07 -11.47 -1.37
N SER A 223 -5.22 -11.75 -2.67
CA SER A 223 -6.48 -11.47 -3.40
C SER A 223 -7.71 -12.19 -2.82
N LYS A 224 -7.52 -13.24 -1.99
CA LYS A 224 -8.63 -13.90 -1.29
C LYS A 224 -9.38 -12.95 -0.39
N LEU A 225 -8.68 -12.03 0.29
CA LEU A 225 -9.33 -11.03 1.16
C LEU A 225 -10.33 -10.18 0.35
N ALA A 226 -9.88 -9.65 -0.80
CA ALA A 226 -10.74 -8.87 -1.67
C ALA A 226 -11.94 -9.67 -2.20
N LYS A 227 -11.72 -10.93 -2.59
CA LYS A 227 -12.78 -11.83 -3.09
C LYS A 227 -13.81 -12.14 -2.00
N THR A 228 -13.34 -12.47 -0.79
CA THR A 228 -14.23 -12.80 0.34
C THR A 228 -15.03 -11.58 0.80
N LEU A 229 -14.42 -10.40 0.87
CA LEU A 229 -15.15 -9.16 1.15
C LEU A 229 -16.24 -8.91 0.12
N ALA A 230 -15.96 -9.07 -1.16
CA ALA A 230 -16.94 -8.90 -2.24
C ALA A 230 -18.10 -9.90 -2.15
N GLU A 231 -17.84 -11.13 -1.74
CA GLU A 231 -18.89 -12.13 -1.48
C GLU A 231 -19.79 -11.73 -0.32
N LYS A 232 -19.21 -11.22 0.75
CA LYS A 232 -19.95 -10.74 1.93
C LYS A 232 -20.77 -9.48 1.65
N ILE A 233 -20.32 -8.61 0.77
CA ILE A 233 -21.06 -7.42 0.31
C ILE A 233 -22.27 -7.84 -0.54
N GLY A 234 -22.13 -8.89 -1.34
CA GLY A 234 -23.02 -9.29 -2.42
C GLY A 234 -22.45 -8.87 -3.78
N ARG A 235 -22.18 -9.86 -4.63
CA ARG A 235 -21.56 -9.65 -5.95
C ARG A 235 -22.38 -8.77 -6.89
N ASP A 236 -23.70 -8.79 -6.75
CA ASP A 236 -24.66 -7.97 -7.47
C ASP A 236 -24.53 -6.47 -7.19
N LYS A 237 -23.97 -6.10 -6.04
CA LYS A 237 -23.70 -4.71 -5.66
C LYS A 237 -22.38 -4.16 -6.21
N ILE A 238 -21.56 -5.00 -6.85
CA ILE A 238 -20.23 -4.62 -7.36
C ILE A 238 -20.24 -4.68 -8.88
N LEU A 239 -20.14 -3.51 -9.50
CA LEU A 239 -20.18 -3.36 -10.95
C LEU A 239 -18.74 -3.21 -11.48
N LEU A 240 -18.25 -4.28 -12.09
CA LEU A 240 -16.94 -4.29 -12.78
C LEU A 240 -17.04 -3.60 -14.14
N ASN A 241 -15.90 -3.21 -14.72
CA ASN A 241 -15.80 -2.48 -15.98
C ASN A 241 -16.64 -1.18 -15.98
N ARG A 242 -16.63 -0.48 -14.84
CA ARG A 242 -17.34 0.80 -14.62
C ARG A 242 -16.32 1.88 -14.22
N GLN A 243 -15.50 2.28 -15.19
CA GLN A 243 -14.57 3.39 -15.02
C GLN A 243 -15.35 4.69 -14.84
N VAL A 244 -15.22 5.31 -13.68
CA VAL A 244 -15.81 6.63 -13.39
C VAL A 244 -15.02 7.72 -14.10
N VAL A 245 -15.71 8.59 -14.83
CA VAL A 245 -15.11 9.70 -15.59
C VAL A 245 -15.63 11.07 -15.15
N ALA A 246 -16.76 11.13 -14.44
CA ALA A 246 -17.27 12.40 -13.89
C ALA A 246 -18.01 12.20 -12.57
N ILE A 247 -17.91 13.21 -11.70
CA ILE A 247 -18.61 13.32 -10.42
C ILE A 247 -19.25 14.70 -10.36
N GLU A 248 -20.58 14.74 -10.37
CA GLU A 248 -21.37 15.97 -10.35
C GLU A 248 -22.17 16.04 -9.04
N GLN A 249 -22.01 17.12 -8.27
CA GLN A 249 -22.66 17.31 -6.98
C GLN A 249 -23.64 18.50 -7.06
N THR A 250 -24.94 18.21 -6.89
CA THR A 250 -26.00 19.22 -6.96
C THR A 250 -26.91 19.08 -5.74
N GLY A 251 -27.05 20.17 -4.97
CA GLY A 251 -27.92 20.14 -3.80
C GLY A 251 -27.52 19.05 -2.80
N ARG A 252 -28.36 18.02 -2.65
CA ARG A 252 -28.17 16.90 -1.71
C ARG A 252 -27.76 15.60 -2.37
N SER A 253 -27.54 15.57 -3.67
CA SER A 253 -27.23 14.36 -4.43
C SER A 253 -25.91 14.47 -5.18
N VAL A 254 -25.34 13.30 -5.50
CA VAL A 254 -24.18 13.14 -6.36
C VAL A 254 -24.54 12.26 -7.53
N THR A 255 -24.21 12.69 -8.74
CA THR A 255 -24.34 11.89 -9.95
C THR A 255 -22.96 11.44 -10.39
N ILE A 256 -22.77 10.14 -10.55
CA ILE A 256 -21.55 9.51 -11.07
C ILE A 256 -21.80 9.13 -12.52
N THR A 257 -20.90 9.51 -13.42
CA THR A 257 -20.91 9.10 -14.83
C THR A 257 -19.75 8.16 -15.10
N CYS A 258 -20.03 7.00 -15.68
CA CYS A 258 -19.04 6.02 -16.12
C CYS A 258 -18.68 6.20 -17.61
N ALA A 259 -17.53 5.72 -18.03
CA ALA A 259 -17.04 5.80 -19.41
C ALA A 259 -17.97 5.10 -20.42
N ASN A 260 -18.67 4.06 -20.00
CA ASN A 260 -19.66 3.35 -20.83
C ASN A 260 -21.01 4.08 -20.95
N GLY A 261 -21.15 5.28 -20.37
CA GLY A 261 -22.36 6.10 -20.43
C GLY A 261 -23.34 5.90 -19.26
N ASP A 262 -23.12 4.90 -18.38
CA ASP A 262 -23.98 4.70 -17.21
C ASP A 262 -23.92 5.93 -16.28
N LYS A 263 -25.09 6.30 -15.75
CA LYS A 263 -25.21 7.36 -14.75
C LYS A 263 -25.93 6.82 -13.50
N LEU A 264 -25.30 7.00 -12.36
CA LEU A 264 -25.82 6.55 -11.06
C LEU A 264 -25.89 7.74 -10.10
N ALA A 265 -26.98 7.79 -9.31
CA ALA A 265 -27.18 8.81 -8.29
C ALA A 265 -27.04 8.22 -6.88
N ALA A 266 -26.46 8.99 -5.97
CA ALA A 266 -26.30 8.65 -4.55
C ALA A 266 -26.40 9.90 -3.68
N ASP A 267 -26.56 9.69 -2.36
CA ASP A 267 -26.52 10.75 -1.35
C ASP A 267 -25.08 11.04 -0.90
N LYS A 268 -24.25 9.99 -0.87
CA LYS A 268 -22.85 10.04 -0.47
C LYS A 268 -21.98 9.21 -1.41
N VAL A 269 -20.72 9.61 -1.52
CA VAL A 269 -19.71 8.90 -2.29
C VAL A 269 -18.48 8.66 -1.43
N ILE A 270 -17.91 7.46 -1.51
CA ILE A 270 -16.57 7.15 -1.01
C ILE A 270 -15.66 6.97 -2.23
N CYS A 271 -14.73 7.90 -2.44
CA CYS A 271 -13.74 7.85 -3.50
C CYS A 271 -12.47 7.19 -2.97
N THR A 272 -12.14 5.99 -3.48
CA THR A 272 -10.96 5.23 -3.07
C THR A 272 -9.88 5.16 -4.16
N LEU A 273 -9.99 6.05 -5.14
CA LEU A 273 -9.04 6.12 -6.26
C LEU A 273 -7.68 6.66 -5.80
N PRO A 274 -6.56 6.12 -6.32
CA PRO A 274 -5.26 6.74 -6.15
C PRO A 274 -5.23 8.13 -6.81
N THR A 275 -4.42 9.06 -6.26
CA THR A 275 -4.38 10.45 -6.78
C THR A 275 -3.92 10.52 -8.22
N THR A 276 -3.09 9.58 -8.66
CA THR A 276 -2.59 9.44 -10.04
C THR A 276 -3.69 9.39 -11.11
N VAL A 277 -4.85 8.78 -10.77
CA VAL A 277 -6.00 8.67 -11.68
C VAL A 277 -7.17 9.57 -11.26
N MET A 278 -7.16 10.08 -10.03
CA MET A 278 -8.21 10.98 -9.52
C MET A 278 -8.27 12.30 -10.32
N LYS A 279 -7.15 12.75 -10.87
CA LYS A 279 -7.04 13.94 -11.72
C LYS A 279 -7.72 13.79 -13.09
N ASP A 280 -7.96 12.57 -13.54
CA ASP A 280 -8.65 12.31 -14.82
C ASP A 280 -10.20 12.44 -14.66
N ILE A 281 -10.69 12.52 -13.45
CA ILE A 281 -12.12 12.69 -13.16
C ILE A 281 -12.53 14.14 -13.40
N ARG A 282 -13.59 14.33 -14.18
CA ARG A 282 -14.24 15.63 -14.28
C ARG A 282 -15.09 15.90 -13.05
N TRP A 283 -14.69 16.87 -12.24
CA TRP A 283 -15.38 17.28 -11.03
C TRP A 283 -16.28 18.47 -11.28
N ASN A 284 -17.55 18.39 -10.87
CA ASN A 284 -18.49 19.51 -10.88
C ASN A 284 -19.23 19.58 -9.52
N PRO A 285 -19.04 20.63 -8.70
CA PRO A 285 -18.07 21.72 -8.95
C PRO A 285 -16.62 21.22 -8.92
N VAL A 286 -15.71 22.02 -9.47
CA VAL A 286 -14.27 21.73 -9.49
C VAL A 286 -13.77 21.58 -8.06
N LEU A 287 -12.82 20.69 -7.83
CA LEU A 287 -12.15 20.52 -6.53
C LEU A 287 -11.43 21.84 -6.14
N PRO A 288 -11.31 22.14 -4.85
CA PRO A 288 -10.53 23.29 -4.37
C PRO A 288 -9.09 23.24 -4.91
N ALA A 289 -8.51 24.41 -5.20
CA ALA A 289 -7.19 24.52 -5.80
C ALA A 289 -6.11 23.80 -4.97
N ASP A 290 -6.11 23.98 -3.65
CA ASP A 290 -5.20 23.30 -2.73
C ASP A 290 -5.32 21.76 -2.78
N LYS A 291 -6.53 21.23 -3.01
CA LYS A 291 -6.73 19.79 -3.16
C LYS A 291 -6.24 19.29 -4.50
N LEU A 292 -6.39 20.04 -5.58
CA LEU A 292 -5.83 19.71 -6.88
C LEU A 292 -4.30 19.69 -6.84
N GLU A 293 -3.67 20.70 -6.20
CA GLU A 293 -2.24 20.76 -5.97
C GLU A 293 -1.74 19.59 -5.13
N ALA A 294 -2.45 19.22 -4.07
CA ALA A 294 -2.11 18.07 -3.22
C ALA A 294 -2.23 16.73 -3.98
N ILE A 295 -3.26 16.58 -4.83
CA ILE A 295 -3.46 15.41 -5.70
C ILE A 295 -2.31 15.27 -6.70
N ASP A 296 -1.83 16.37 -7.26
CA ASP A 296 -0.74 16.36 -8.24
C ASP A 296 0.64 16.15 -7.60
N ALA A 297 0.83 16.66 -6.39
CA ALA A 297 2.11 16.62 -5.68
C ALA A 297 2.44 15.26 -5.02
N LEU A 298 1.42 14.46 -4.66
CA LEU A 298 1.66 13.17 -3.99
C LEU A 298 2.35 12.19 -4.94
N GLN A 299 3.43 11.59 -4.45
CA GLN A 299 4.27 10.67 -5.20
C GLN A 299 3.80 9.21 -5.03
N TYR A 300 4.09 8.40 -6.06
CA TYR A 300 3.87 6.95 -6.04
C TYR A 300 5.15 6.23 -6.45
N SER A 301 5.45 5.15 -5.74
CA SER A 301 6.61 4.33 -6.01
C SER A 301 6.50 3.59 -7.35
N ARG A 302 7.66 3.45 -8.00
CA ARG A 302 7.81 2.73 -9.25
C ARG A 302 8.26 1.30 -8.95
N ILE A 303 7.34 0.35 -9.07
CA ILE A 303 7.58 -1.05 -8.73
C ILE A 303 7.35 -1.94 -9.94
N ASN A 304 8.31 -2.83 -10.20
CA ASN A 304 8.11 -3.94 -11.12
C ASN A 304 8.32 -5.26 -10.39
N LYS A 305 7.40 -6.21 -10.58
CA LYS A 305 7.52 -7.58 -10.11
C LYS A 305 7.65 -8.52 -11.30
N TYR A 306 8.75 -9.28 -11.32
CA TYR A 306 9.02 -10.29 -12.33
C TYR A 306 9.13 -11.65 -11.66
N ALA A 307 8.05 -12.44 -11.76
CA ALA A 307 7.99 -13.78 -11.21
C ALA A 307 8.51 -14.80 -12.21
N THR A 308 9.49 -15.61 -11.82
CA THR A 308 9.98 -16.76 -12.61
C THR A 308 9.65 -18.06 -11.87
N LEU A 309 8.87 -18.93 -12.52
CA LEU A 309 8.62 -20.29 -12.07
C LEU A 309 9.78 -21.18 -12.52
N TYR A 310 10.32 -21.95 -11.61
CA TYR A 310 11.37 -22.95 -11.86
C TYR A 310 10.84 -24.36 -11.62
N ASN A 311 11.37 -25.35 -12.35
CA ASN A 311 10.97 -26.75 -12.21
C ASN A 311 11.45 -27.41 -10.91
N ARG A 312 12.32 -26.74 -10.15
CA ARG A 312 12.81 -27.12 -8.82
C ARG A 312 13.24 -25.93 -8.00
N ARG A 313 13.29 -26.08 -6.66
CA ARG A 313 13.78 -25.09 -5.71
C ARG A 313 15.28 -25.26 -5.51
N PHE A 314 16.11 -24.66 -6.36
CA PHE A 314 17.56 -24.76 -6.29
C PHE A 314 18.18 -23.96 -5.13
N TRP A 315 17.43 -23.02 -4.56
CA TRP A 315 17.87 -22.19 -3.41
C TRP A 315 17.84 -22.90 -2.06
N GLN A 316 17.27 -24.09 -1.95
CA GLN A 316 17.22 -24.99 -0.79
C GLN A 316 16.54 -24.44 0.49
N ASP A 317 16.74 -23.16 0.84
CA ASP A 317 16.10 -22.52 2.01
C ASP A 317 14.68 -22.04 1.62
N GLU A 318 13.65 -22.57 2.29
CA GLU A 318 12.27 -22.12 2.09
C GLU A 318 12.07 -20.64 2.43
N SER A 319 12.89 -20.10 3.32
CA SER A 319 12.87 -18.69 3.72
C SER A 319 13.88 -17.84 2.95
N PHE A 320 14.32 -18.29 1.78
CA PHE A 320 15.29 -17.57 0.95
C PHE A 320 14.74 -16.27 0.41
N ASP A 321 15.48 -15.20 0.67
CA ASP A 321 15.43 -13.96 -0.09
C ASP A 321 16.84 -13.41 -0.32
N LEU A 322 17.00 -12.47 -1.25
CA LEU A 322 18.29 -11.93 -1.66
C LEU A 322 18.15 -10.47 -2.05
N ILE A 323 18.87 -9.59 -1.38
CA ILE A 323 19.07 -8.21 -1.83
C ILE A 323 20.35 -8.13 -2.68
N THR A 324 20.30 -7.38 -3.79
CA THR A 324 21.47 -7.15 -4.64
C THR A 324 21.57 -5.68 -5.09
N ASP A 325 22.78 -5.18 -5.20
CA ASP A 325 23.09 -3.87 -5.78
C ASP A 325 22.87 -3.82 -7.30
N GLY A 326 22.72 -4.99 -7.93
CA GLY A 326 22.41 -5.12 -9.36
C GLY A 326 21.00 -4.64 -9.75
N PRO A 327 20.70 -4.62 -11.06
CA PRO A 327 19.41 -4.12 -11.58
C PRO A 327 18.19 -4.95 -11.16
N ALA A 328 18.36 -6.23 -10.85
CA ALA A 328 17.27 -7.12 -10.42
C ALA A 328 16.85 -6.89 -8.96
N HIS A 329 17.61 -6.15 -8.20
CA HIS A 329 17.41 -5.59 -6.89
C HIS A 329 17.10 -6.58 -5.77
N TYR A 330 15.88 -7.11 -5.65
CA TYR A 330 15.46 -7.95 -4.54
C TYR A 330 14.75 -9.19 -5.04
N PHE A 331 15.11 -10.34 -4.51
CA PHE A 331 14.47 -11.62 -4.81
C PHE A 331 13.90 -12.23 -3.56
N TYR A 332 12.75 -12.90 -3.68
CA TYR A 332 12.21 -13.71 -2.60
C TYR A 332 11.44 -14.93 -3.12
N HIS A 333 11.37 -15.97 -2.29
CA HIS A 333 10.64 -17.19 -2.59
C HIS A 333 9.12 -16.95 -2.53
N ALA A 334 8.51 -16.59 -3.64
CA ALA A 334 7.10 -16.18 -3.72
C ALA A 334 6.11 -17.31 -3.47
N THR A 335 6.51 -18.56 -3.73
CA THR A 335 5.69 -19.77 -3.50
C THR A 335 6.05 -20.50 -2.20
N LYS A 336 6.69 -19.82 -1.25
CA LYS A 336 6.93 -20.32 0.10
C LYS A 336 5.61 -20.82 0.72
N ASN A 337 5.67 -21.93 1.45
CA ASN A 337 4.52 -22.60 2.07
C ASN A 337 3.47 -23.17 1.08
N GLN A 338 3.75 -23.21 -0.22
CA GLN A 338 2.92 -23.90 -1.19
C GLN A 338 3.52 -25.26 -1.52
N VAL A 339 2.68 -26.31 -1.48
CA VAL A 339 3.15 -27.70 -1.66
C VAL A 339 3.47 -27.94 -3.12
N SER A 340 4.77 -28.06 -3.45
CA SER A 340 5.27 -28.37 -4.79
C SER A 340 6.78 -28.61 -4.73
N THR A 341 7.31 -29.39 -5.68
CA THR A 341 8.76 -29.45 -5.95
C THR A 341 9.23 -28.26 -6.78
N LYS A 342 8.33 -27.65 -7.54
CA LYS A 342 8.56 -26.41 -8.26
C LYS A 342 8.57 -25.23 -7.28
N GLY A 343 9.13 -24.10 -7.70
CA GLY A 343 9.11 -22.88 -6.93
C GLY A 343 9.21 -21.65 -7.81
N ALA A 344 8.74 -20.52 -7.30
CA ALA A 344 8.88 -19.24 -7.98
C ALA A 344 9.71 -18.27 -7.16
N LEU A 345 10.65 -17.59 -7.80
CA LEU A 345 11.30 -16.40 -7.28
C LEU A 345 10.67 -15.17 -7.96
N VAL A 346 10.42 -14.13 -7.18
CA VAL A 346 10.06 -12.81 -7.69
C VAL A 346 11.28 -11.91 -7.61
N SER A 347 11.70 -11.33 -8.74
CA SER A 347 12.56 -10.15 -8.76
C SER A 347 11.66 -8.93 -8.58
N TYR A 348 11.84 -8.24 -7.47
CA TYR A 348 11.14 -7.03 -7.08
C TYR A 348 12.08 -5.84 -7.28
N THR A 349 11.81 -5.04 -8.29
CA THR A 349 12.63 -3.87 -8.63
C THR A 349 11.89 -2.58 -8.32
N ILE A 350 12.65 -1.56 -7.90
CA ILE A 350 12.13 -0.28 -7.41
C ILE A 350 12.75 0.90 -8.15
N GLY A 351 12.07 2.03 -8.13
CA GLY A 351 12.58 3.30 -8.64
C GLY A 351 13.13 3.20 -10.07
N ASP A 352 14.30 3.74 -10.32
CA ASP A 352 14.96 3.72 -11.63
C ASP A 352 15.29 2.29 -12.10
N LYS A 353 15.60 1.37 -11.18
CA LYS A 353 15.80 -0.05 -11.51
C LYS A 353 14.52 -0.68 -12.07
N ALA A 354 13.35 -0.32 -11.54
CA ALA A 354 12.07 -0.80 -12.06
C ALA A 354 11.79 -0.29 -13.48
N ASP A 355 12.07 0.98 -13.75
CA ASP A 355 11.94 1.56 -15.10
C ASP A 355 12.86 0.88 -16.11
N ILE A 356 14.14 0.69 -15.72
CA ILE A 356 15.13 0.00 -16.56
C ILE A 356 14.67 -1.42 -16.86
N PHE A 357 14.26 -2.15 -15.81
CA PHE A 357 13.83 -3.54 -15.91
C PHE A 357 12.56 -3.69 -16.76
N ALA A 358 11.58 -2.82 -16.56
CA ALA A 358 10.31 -2.85 -17.27
C ALA A 358 10.45 -2.62 -18.78
N ARG A 359 11.45 -1.82 -19.19
CA ARG A 359 11.73 -1.52 -20.60
C ARG A 359 12.46 -2.64 -21.34
N GLN A 360 13.02 -3.63 -20.63
CA GLN A 360 13.69 -4.78 -21.26
C GLN A 360 12.70 -5.69 -21.98
N SER A 361 13.20 -6.40 -23.00
CA SER A 361 12.52 -7.58 -23.54
C SER A 361 12.49 -8.70 -22.49
N ASN A 362 11.72 -9.76 -22.72
CA ASN A 362 11.72 -10.92 -21.83
C ASN A 362 13.12 -11.55 -21.72
N ALA A 363 13.85 -11.66 -22.82
CA ALA A 363 15.23 -12.14 -22.81
C ALA A 363 16.16 -11.21 -22.00
N GLY A 364 16.00 -9.89 -22.12
CA GLY A 364 16.72 -8.91 -21.33
C GLY A 364 16.45 -9.03 -19.84
N ARG A 365 15.18 -9.20 -19.44
CA ARG A 365 14.80 -9.43 -18.02
C ARG A 365 15.40 -10.72 -17.48
N ASN A 366 15.34 -11.79 -18.26
CA ASN A 366 15.98 -13.07 -17.87
C ASN A 366 17.50 -12.89 -17.66
N ALA A 367 18.17 -12.18 -18.56
CA ALA A 367 19.60 -11.91 -18.42
C ALA A 367 19.93 -11.10 -17.14
N LEU A 368 19.08 -10.14 -16.76
CA LEU A 368 19.22 -9.39 -15.50
C LEU A 368 19.01 -10.30 -14.27
N VAL A 369 18.01 -11.18 -14.31
CA VAL A 369 17.76 -12.17 -13.24
C VAL A 369 18.96 -13.12 -13.12
N GLU A 370 19.42 -13.70 -14.24
CA GLU A 370 20.58 -14.59 -14.26
C GLU A 370 21.86 -13.91 -13.76
N SER A 371 22.07 -12.64 -14.08
CA SER A 371 23.26 -11.90 -13.59
C SER A 371 23.35 -11.85 -12.07
N ALA A 372 22.21 -11.89 -11.39
CA ALA A 372 22.14 -11.91 -9.92
C ALA A 372 22.18 -13.32 -9.33
N LEU A 373 21.54 -14.30 -9.98
CA LEU A 373 21.41 -15.67 -9.44
C LEU A 373 22.62 -16.56 -9.78
N LYS A 374 23.20 -16.39 -10.95
CA LYS A 374 24.31 -17.22 -11.46
C LYS A 374 25.55 -17.23 -10.58
N PRO A 375 26.00 -16.12 -9.96
CA PRO A 375 27.14 -16.15 -9.03
C PRO A 375 26.92 -17.03 -7.80
N ILE A 376 25.65 -17.30 -7.45
CA ILE A 376 25.27 -18.04 -6.23
C ILE A 376 24.91 -19.49 -6.57
N PHE A 377 24.13 -19.70 -7.63
CA PHE A 377 23.49 -20.98 -7.94
C PHE A 377 23.94 -21.63 -9.26
N GLY A 378 24.86 -20.99 -9.98
CA GLY A 378 25.21 -21.42 -11.32
C GLY A 378 24.15 -21.04 -12.36
N ASP A 379 24.10 -21.74 -13.49
CA ASP A 379 23.12 -21.51 -14.55
C ASP A 379 21.72 -21.90 -14.08
N THR A 380 20.86 -20.92 -13.76
CA THR A 380 19.49 -21.14 -13.28
C THR A 380 18.47 -21.07 -14.42
N GLU A 381 18.81 -20.49 -15.57
CA GLU A 381 17.90 -20.37 -16.73
C GLU A 381 17.43 -21.73 -17.23
N GLN A 382 18.24 -22.78 -17.14
CA GLN A 382 17.88 -24.16 -17.50
C GLN A 382 16.71 -24.73 -16.70
N TYR A 383 16.38 -24.15 -15.55
CA TYR A 383 15.27 -24.57 -14.70
C TYR A 383 14.02 -23.73 -14.89
N ALA A 384 14.09 -22.62 -15.61
CA ALA A 384 12.98 -21.67 -15.80
C ALA A 384 11.90 -22.27 -16.71
N LEU A 385 10.65 -22.21 -16.26
CA LEU A 385 9.49 -22.74 -16.99
C LEU A 385 8.59 -21.63 -17.54
N LYS A 386 8.32 -20.60 -16.72
CA LYS A 386 7.36 -19.55 -17.05
C LYS A 386 7.74 -18.26 -16.34
N GLN A 387 7.48 -17.12 -16.99
CA GLN A 387 7.67 -15.80 -16.39
C GLN A 387 6.39 -14.97 -16.48
N ILE A 388 6.15 -14.15 -15.46
CA ILE A 388 5.08 -13.16 -15.41
C ILE A 388 5.69 -11.83 -15.00
N ASN A 389 5.46 -10.78 -15.81
CA ASN A 389 5.91 -9.43 -15.50
C ASN A 389 4.74 -8.52 -15.21
N HIS A 390 4.85 -7.71 -14.15
CA HIS A 390 3.89 -6.66 -13.86
C HIS A 390 4.61 -5.39 -13.38
N TYR A 391 4.54 -4.35 -14.21
CA TYR A 391 5.07 -3.02 -13.87
C TYR A 391 3.92 -2.08 -13.52
N TRP A 392 3.83 -1.70 -12.26
CA TRP A 392 2.75 -0.85 -11.73
C TRP A 392 2.75 0.57 -12.30
N GLY A 393 3.89 1.08 -12.77
CA GLY A 393 3.97 2.39 -13.43
C GLY A 393 3.16 2.48 -14.71
N ASN A 394 3.00 1.38 -15.45
CA ASN A 394 2.21 1.30 -16.68
C ASN A 394 0.77 0.82 -16.46
N ASP A 395 0.38 0.54 -15.21
CA ASP A 395 -0.98 0.12 -14.92
C ASP A 395 -1.95 1.29 -15.12
N GLU A 396 -2.95 1.12 -15.97
CA GLU A 396 -3.87 2.18 -16.40
C GLU A 396 -4.61 2.84 -15.23
N PHE A 397 -4.99 2.04 -14.19
CA PHE A 397 -5.83 2.48 -13.09
C PHE A 397 -5.07 2.64 -11.76
N ALA A 398 -3.74 2.57 -11.78
CA ALA A 398 -2.91 2.85 -10.61
C ALA A 398 -1.78 3.82 -10.90
N ARG A 399 -1.08 3.68 -12.04
CA ARG A 399 0.05 4.51 -12.50
C ARG A 399 1.13 4.68 -11.44
N GLY A 400 1.37 3.61 -10.68
CA GLY A 400 2.29 3.53 -9.56
C GLY A 400 1.84 2.46 -8.58
N SER A 401 2.70 2.11 -7.65
CA SER A 401 2.41 1.03 -6.69
C SER A 401 1.73 1.58 -5.44
N TYR A 402 2.48 2.13 -4.51
CA TYR A 402 1.95 2.75 -3.30
C TYR A 402 2.43 4.19 -3.18
N ALA A 403 1.65 4.99 -2.47
CA ALA A 403 2.00 6.37 -2.21
C ALA A 403 3.17 6.45 -1.21
N PHE A 404 4.03 7.42 -1.36
CA PHE A 404 4.98 7.81 -0.34
C PHE A 404 5.09 9.33 -0.26
N TYR A 405 5.35 9.82 0.94
CA TYR A 405 5.44 11.25 1.20
C TYR A 405 6.91 11.69 1.15
N GLY A 406 7.21 12.58 0.22
CA GLY A 406 8.48 13.25 0.13
C GLY A 406 8.58 14.41 1.12
N LYS A 407 9.65 15.18 0.99
CA LYS A 407 9.91 16.36 1.84
C LYS A 407 8.72 17.32 1.88
N ASN A 408 8.38 17.76 3.11
CA ASN A 408 7.35 18.75 3.35
C ASN A 408 5.94 18.35 2.89
N GLN A 409 5.66 17.06 2.78
CA GLN A 409 4.38 16.56 2.26
C GLN A 409 3.46 15.99 3.35
N TRP A 410 4.00 15.32 4.37
CA TRP A 410 3.17 14.66 5.37
C TRP A 410 2.22 15.61 6.09
N PHE A 411 2.74 16.68 6.63
CA PHE A 411 1.94 17.66 7.38
C PHE A 411 1.19 18.67 6.49
N ASN A 412 1.65 18.88 5.26
CA ASN A 412 1.05 19.89 4.38
C ASN A 412 0.07 19.31 3.36
N ILE A 413 0.35 18.13 2.78
CA ILE A 413 -0.46 17.57 1.69
C ILE A 413 -1.49 16.57 2.24
N ARG A 414 -1.09 15.67 3.13
CA ARG A 414 -1.95 14.62 3.63
C ARG A 414 -3.26 15.12 4.25
N PRO A 415 -3.28 16.13 5.14
CA PRO A 415 -4.54 16.65 5.70
C PRO A 415 -5.48 17.22 4.64
N ILE A 416 -4.93 17.78 3.56
CA ILE A 416 -5.72 18.29 2.43
C ILE A 416 -6.36 17.15 1.66
N LEU A 417 -5.61 16.07 1.41
CA LEU A 417 -6.11 14.87 0.73
C LEU A 417 -7.20 14.16 1.54
N GLN A 418 -7.10 14.15 2.87
CA GLN A 418 -8.10 13.57 3.78
C GLN A 418 -9.42 14.33 3.80
N ARG A 419 -9.41 15.67 3.58
CA ARG A 419 -10.62 16.49 3.64
C ARG A 419 -11.69 16.02 2.67
N LYS A 420 -12.90 15.78 3.18
CA LYS A 420 -14.08 15.54 2.33
C LYS A 420 -14.37 16.75 1.43
N PHE A 421 -15.00 16.48 0.30
CA PHE A 421 -15.48 17.52 -0.61
C PHE A 421 -16.98 17.38 -0.78
N LYS A 422 -17.75 18.24 -0.11
CA LYS A 422 -19.23 18.19 -0.05
C LYS A 422 -19.72 16.79 0.37
N HIS A 423 -20.30 16.02 -0.55
CA HIS A 423 -20.83 14.68 -0.33
C HIS A 423 -19.84 13.56 -0.62
N VAL A 424 -18.62 13.89 -1.08
CA VAL A 424 -17.57 12.92 -1.40
C VAL A 424 -16.59 12.82 -0.24
N HIS A 425 -16.44 11.62 0.31
CA HIS A 425 -15.41 11.23 1.28
C HIS A 425 -14.28 10.54 0.53
N PHE A 426 -13.05 10.72 0.98
CA PHE A 426 -11.88 10.10 0.37
C PHE A 426 -11.34 9.02 1.30
N ALA A 427 -10.86 7.91 0.73
CA ALA A 427 -10.23 6.81 1.43
C ALA A 427 -9.17 6.16 0.54
N GLY A 428 -8.29 5.36 1.10
CA GLY A 428 -7.21 4.68 0.41
C GLY A 428 -5.91 4.74 1.21
N GLU A 429 -4.98 3.84 0.93
CA GLU A 429 -3.70 3.76 1.64
C GLU A 429 -2.92 5.09 1.60
N HIS A 430 -3.11 5.86 0.53
CA HIS A 430 -2.41 7.13 0.28
C HIS A 430 -2.75 8.25 1.26
N ILE A 431 -3.80 8.11 2.06
CA ILE A 431 -4.17 9.09 3.09
C ILE A 431 -4.14 8.50 4.51
N ALA A 432 -3.71 7.26 4.64
CA ALA A 432 -3.64 6.53 5.89
C ALA A 432 -2.43 6.92 6.75
N ASP A 433 -2.46 6.58 8.03
CA ASP A 433 -1.27 6.55 8.89
C ASP A 433 -0.34 5.42 8.45
N TRP A 434 -0.87 4.23 8.21
CA TRP A 434 -0.21 3.12 7.53
C TRP A 434 -0.27 3.31 6.00
N GLN A 435 0.39 4.36 5.49
CA GLN A 435 0.45 4.61 4.06
C GLN A 435 1.24 3.49 3.35
N GLY A 436 0.82 3.14 2.14
CA GLY A 436 1.46 2.07 1.35
C GLY A 436 1.00 0.65 1.69
N TYR A 437 0.29 0.44 2.80
CA TYR A 437 -0.10 -0.89 3.30
C TYR A 437 -1.58 -1.21 3.13
N MET A 438 -1.88 -2.52 3.13
CA MET A 438 -3.26 -3.03 3.15
C MET A 438 -4.01 -2.58 4.40
N GLU A 439 -3.32 -2.45 5.54
CA GLU A 439 -3.84 -1.94 6.81
C GLU A 439 -4.48 -0.57 6.62
N GLY A 440 -3.71 0.41 6.18
CA GLY A 440 -4.19 1.77 6.00
C GLY A 440 -5.30 1.89 4.94
N ALA A 441 -5.28 1.03 3.92
CA ALA A 441 -6.38 1.00 2.96
C ALA A 441 -7.71 0.60 3.63
N ILE A 442 -7.70 -0.41 4.49
CA ILE A 442 -8.90 -0.89 5.20
C ILE A 442 -9.36 0.16 6.21
N GLU A 443 -8.45 0.65 7.07
CA GLU A 443 -8.77 1.65 8.10
C GLU A 443 -9.41 2.92 7.54
N THR A 444 -8.86 3.46 6.46
CA THR A 444 -9.41 4.66 5.82
C THR A 444 -10.78 4.41 5.16
N GLY A 445 -10.99 3.22 4.61
CA GLY A 445 -12.30 2.81 4.10
C GLY A 445 -13.37 2.78 5.20
N GLU A 446 -13.06 2.17 6.33
CA GLU A 446 -13.94 2.10 7.50
C GLU A 446 -14.15 3.48 8.14
N ALA A 447 -13.11 4.31 8.23
CA ALA A 447 -13.21 5.68 8.71
C ALA A 447 -14.14 6.56 7.84
N ALA A 448 -14.10 6.37 6.51
CA ALA A 448 -15.01 7.07 5.61
C ALA A 448 -16.48 6.68 5.86
N VAL A 449 -16.75 5.41 6.18
CA VAL A 449 -18.11 4.95 6.58
C VAL A 449 -18.52 5.59 7.91
N ALA A 450 -17.64 5.59 8.91
CA ALA A 450 -17.92 6.23 10.19
C ALA A 450 -18.28 7.73 10.00
N ALA A 451 -17.52 8.44 9.16
CA ALA A 451 -17.77 9.85 8.86
C ALA A 451 -19.06 10.11 8.06
N ILE A 452 -19.64 9.11 7.40
CA ILE A 452 -20.93 9.21 6.70
C ILE A 452 -22.10 8.98 7.64
N LEU A 453 -21.93 8.05 8.57
CA LEU A 453 -23.05 7.59 9.43
C LEU A 453 -23.14 8.38 10.75
N GLY A 454 -22.10 9.15 11.13
CA GLY A 454 -22.02 9.98 12.36
C GLY A 454 -21.46 9.19 13.48
#